data_9beaa21375766fc546dcbeec2c2162b1
#
_entry.id   9beaa21375766fc546dcbeec2c2162b1
#
_cell.length_a   1.000
_cell.length_b   1.000
_cell.length_c   1.000
_cell.angle_alpha   90.00
_cell.angle_beta   90.00
_cell.angle_gamma   90.00
#
_symmetry.space_group_name_H-M   'P 1'
#
loop_
_entity.id
_entity.type
_entity.pdbx_description
1 polymer ?
#
loop_
_entity_poly.entity_id
_entity_poly.type
_entity_poly.pdbx_seq_one_letter_code
_entity_poly.pdbx_strand_id
1 'polypeptide(L)'
;SDVTKLPLDGDKISSLLPGFEIPSLSKDQYQVVAQVDQTIWDGGSTRSARALTRAEAIANREQLESELYALNDRVNQIYFGCLLQDELIRQNALLQKELQVNIERIKAMMDNGVANQSDLESMEVELLNARQNEIELRASRTVYRQMLATFINKPLTDQVVLKTPESPERSLSTQINRPELRALDAKSE
;
A
#
# COMPACT_ATOMS: atom_id res chain seq x y z
N SER A 1 9.59 5.41 -59.10
CA SER A 1 10.03 5.19 -60.51
C SER A 1 8.91 4.51 -61.25
N ASP A 2 8.25 5.32 -62.12
CA ASP A 2 7.22 4.83 -63.01
C ASP A 2 7.78 3.84 -64.01
N VAL A 3 7.37 2.59 -63.91
CA VAL A 3 7.62 1.60 -64.93
C VAL A 3 6.57 1.85 -66.01
N THR A 4 7.02 2.42 -67.14
CA THR A 4 6.24 2.66 -68.36
C THR A 4 5.63 1.33 -68.77
N LYS A 5 4.32 1.18 -68.62
CA LYS A 5 3.59 0.03 -69.18
C LYS A 5 3.56 0.19 -70.70
N LEU A 6 4.37 -0.57 -71.40
CA LEU A 6 4.21 -0.74 -72.82
C LEU A 6 2.89 -1.46 -73.07
N PRO A 7 1.99 -0.91 -73.87
CA PRO A 7 0.71 -1.55 -74.21
C PRO A 7 0.95 -2.61 -75.29
N LEU A 8 1.63 -3.67 -74.94
CA LEU A 8 1.80 -4.84 -75.80
C LEU A 8 0.74 -5.87 -75.41
N ASP A 9 -0.29 -5.92 -76.17
CA ASP A 9 -1.36 -6.91 -76.04
C ASP A 9 -0.80 -8.25 -76.50
N GLY A 10 -0.65 -9.22 -75.55
CA GLY A 10 -0.04 -10.52 -75.82
C GLY A 10 -0.70 -11.32 -76.96
N ASP A 11 -2.00 -11.11 -77.13
CA ASP A 11 -2.76 -11.78 -78.23
C ASP A 11 -2.39 -11.30 -79.62
N LYS A 12 -1.93 -10.03 -79.77
CA LYS A 12 -1.47 -9.47 -81.03
C LYS A 12 -0.07 -9.90 -81.39
N ILE A 13 0.78 -10.24 -80.46
CA ILE A 13 2.13 -10.72 -80.71
C ILE A 13 2.10 -12.19 -81.10
N SER A 14 1.23 -13.02 -80.53
CA SER A 14 1.04 -14.42 -80.87
C SER A 14 0.52 -14.64 -82.33
N SER A 15 -0.20 -13.64 -82.87
CA SER A 15 -0.69 -13.68 -84.21
C SER A 15 0.35 -13.31 -85.28
N LEU A 16 1.43 -12.64 -84.94
CA LEU A 16 2.52 -12.19 -85.79
C LEU A 16 3.69 -13.18 -85.89
N LEU A 17 3.83 -14.06 -84.95
CA LEU A 17 4.93 -15.04 -84.82
C LEU A 17 4.37 -16.44 -84.49
N PRO A 18 3.96 -17.28 -85.43
CA PRO A 18 3.46 -18.61 -85.13
C PRO A 18 4.59 -19.49 -84.58
N GLY A 19 4.40 -19.89 -83.30
CA GLY A 19 5.35 -20.72 -82.57
C GLY A 19 6.08 -20.07 -81.37
N PHE A 20 5.76 -18.78 -81.08
CA PHE A 20 6.28 -18.09 -79.89
C PHE A 20 5.23 -18.06 -78.77
N GLU A 21 5.37 -19.01 -77.84
CA GLU A 21 4.56 -18.99 -76.64
C GLU A 21 5.24 -18.08 -75.60
N ILE A 22 4.55 -16.99 -75.24
CA ILE A 22 4.97 -16.13 -74.07
C ILE A 22 4.50 -16.86 -72.85
N PRO A 23 5.42 -17.33 -71.95
CA PRO A 23 5.00 -17.90 -70.67
C PRO A 23 4.26 -16.86 -69.85
N SER A 24 2.97 -17.05 -69.61
CA SER A 24 2.18 -16.24 -68.74
C SER A 24 2.67 -16.43 -67.32
N LEU A 25 3.36 -15.41 -66.77
CA LEU A 25 3.68 -15.36 -65.35
C LEU A 25 2.37 -15.30 -64.57
N SER A 26 2.15 -16.26 -63.69
CA SER A 26 1.02 -16.24 -62.77
C SER A 26 0.98 -14.91 -62.00
N LYS A 27 -0.19 -14.30 -61.97
CA LYS A 27 -0.43 -13.01 -61.28
C LYS A 27 -0.28 -13.14 -59.76
N ASP A 28 -0.36 -14.35 -59.23
CA ASP A 28 -0.31 -14.64 -57.80
C ASP A 28 1.08 -15.19 -57.46
N GLN A 29 1.97 -14.29 -57.04
CA GLN A 29 3.29 -14.67 -56.52
C GLN A 29 3.23 -14.64 -54.99
N TYR A 30 3.31 -15.77 -54.35
CA TYR A 30 3.43 -15.92 -52.91
C TYR A 30 4.90 -16.16 -52.57
N GLN A 31 5.44 -15.29 -51.75
CA GLN A 31 6.79 -15.46 -51.20
C GLN A 31 6.68 -15.62 -49.69
N VAL A 32 7.07 -16.76 -49.16
CA VAL A 32 7.22 -17.01 -47.73
C VAL A 32 8.71 -16.94 -47.41
N VAL A 33 9.11 -15.97 -46.61
CA VAL A 33 10.48 -15.79 -46.16
C VAL A 33 10.52 -16.11 -44.66
N ALA A 34 11.32 -17.10 -44.28
CA ALA A 34 11.68 -17.34 -42.89
C ALA A 34 13.12 -16.87 -42.68
N GLN A 35 13.29 -15.85 -41.82
CA GLN A 35 14.60 -15.32 -41.49
C GLN A 35 14.94 -15.70 -40.06
N VAL A 36 16.11 -16.28 -39.85
CA VAL A 36 16.65 -16.60 -38.52
C VAL A 36 17.96 -15.85 -38.34
N ASP A 37 17.92 -14.84 -37.45
CA ASP A 37 19.10 -14.06 -37.10
C ASP A 37 19.64 -14.57 -35.75
N GLN A 38 20.87 -15.06 -35.74
CA GLN A 38 21.55 -15.49 -34.54
C GLN A 38 22.83 -14.70 -34.33
N THR A 39 22.91 -13.96 -33.20
CA THR A 39 24.13 -13.30 -32.81
C THR A 39 25.10 -14.30 -32.17
N ILE A 40 26.24 -14.55 -32.85
CA ILE A 40 27.26 -15.50 -32.38
C ILE A 40 28.20 -14.85 -31.36
N TRP A 41 28.46 -13.58 -31.50
CA TRP A 41 29.31 -12.79 -30.60
C TRP A 41 28.78 -11.37 -30.43
N ASP A 42 28.51 -11.00 -29.19
CA ASP A 42 27.94 -9.69 -28.83
C ASP A 42 28.88 -8.81 -27.99
N GLY A 43 30.18 -9.15 -27.91
CA GLY A 43 31.18 -8.42 -27.13
C GLY A 43 30.92 -8.44 -25.60
N GLY A 44 30.07 -9.37 -25.12
CA GLY A 44 29.70 -9.47 -23.70
C GLY A 44 28.47 -8.63 -23.30
N SER A 45 27.83 -7.95 -24.26
CA SER A 45 26.62 -7.14 -24.03
C SER A 45 25.50 -7.92 -23.31
N THR A 46 25.20 -9.12 -23.78
CA THR A 46 24.19 -10.00 -23.13
C THR A 46 24.56 -10.37 -21.70
N ARG A 47 25.86 -10.60 -21.42
CA ARG A 47 26.34 -10.91 -20.07
C ARG A 47 26.19 -9.73 -19.14
N SER A 48 26.59 -8.53 -19.59
CA SER A 48 26.45 -7.29 -18.84
C SER A 48 24.99 -6.92 -18.60
N ALA A 49 24.12 -7.07 -19.63
CA ALA A 49 22.69 -6.86 -19.49
C ALA A 49 22.06 -7.80 -18.46
N ARG A 50 22.46 -9.07 -18.44
CA ARG A 50 21.98 -10.04 -17.42
C ARG A 50 22.49 -9.69 -16.03
N ALA A 51 23.72 -9.21 -15.88
CA ALA A 51 24.25 -8.77 -14.60
C ALA A 51 23.48 -7.55 -14.07
N LEU A 52 23.24 -6.57 -14.94
CA LEU A 52 22.43 -5.39 -14.61
C LEU A 52 21.02 -5.78 -14.16
N THR A 53 20.31 -6.60 -14.96
CA THR A 53 18.95 -7.05 -14.59
C THR A 53 18.90 -7.80 -13.26
N ARG A 54 19.96 -8.59 -12.95
CA ARG A 54 20.05 -9.26 -11.65
C ARG A 54 20.27 -8.28 -10.50
N ALA A 55 21.15 -7.31 -10.68
CA ALA A 55 21.37 -6.26 -9.67
C ALA A 55 20.12 -5.43 -9.42
N GLU A 56 19.41 -5.04 -10.50
CA GLU A 56 18.12 -4.35 -10.39
C GLU A 56 17.06 -5.20 -9.66
N ALA A 57 16.99 -6.49 -9.93
CA ALA A 57 16.05 -7.39 -9.26
C ALA A 57 16.36 -7.51 -7.75
N ILE A 58 17.63 -7.55 -7.36
CA ILE A 58 18.06 -7.55 -5.96
C ILE A 58 17.68 -6.22 -5.31
N ALA A 59 18.03 -5.09 -5.94
CA ALA A 59 17.72 -3.76 -5.42
C ALA A 59 16.21 -3.55 -5.23
N ASN A 60 15.40 -3.98 -6.19
CA ASN A 60 13.94 -3.92 -6.10
C ASN A 60 13.37 -4.79 -4.97
N ARG A 61 13.97 -5.96 -4.73
CA ARG A 61 13.57 -6.84 -3.63
C ARG A 61 13.87 -6.20 -2.27
N GLU A 62 15.07 -5.66 -2.08
CA GLU A 62 15.46 -4.98 -0.83
C GLU A 62 14.62 -3.72 -0.61
N GLN A 63 14.28 -3.01 -1.68
CA GLN A 63 13.37 -1.86 -1.62
C GLN A 63 11.97 -2.29 -1.14
N LEU A 64 11.44 -3.39 -1.66
CA LEU A 64 10.14 -3.94 -1.24
C LEU A 64 10.17 -4.35 0.25
N GLU A 65 11.26 -4.96 0.72
CA GLU A 65 11.42 -5.30 2.15
C GLU A 65 11.41 -4.05 3.03
N SER A 66 12.06 -2.96 2.59
CA SER A 66 12.04 -1.68 3.29
C SER A 66 10.63 -1.08 3.36
N GLU A 67 9.87 -1.14 2.26
CA GLU A 67 8.48 -0.67 2.21
C GLU A 67 7.56 -1.50 3.11
N LEU A 68 7.75 -2.82 3.15
CA LEU A 68 7.01 -3.71 4.05
C LEU A 68 7.32 -3.41 5.53
N TYR A 69 8.58 -3.06 5.83
CA TYR A 69 8.96 -2.65 7.19
C TYR A 69 8.26 -1.35 7.60
N ALA A 70 8.25 -0.35 6.72
CA ALA A 70 7.53 0.90 6.96
C ALA A 70 6.00 0.70 7.09
N LEU A 71 5.44 -0.22 6.31
CA LEU A 71 4.04 -0.60 6.42
C LEU A 71 3.72 -1.26 7.77
N ASN A 72 4.57 -2.18 8.24
CA ASN A 72 4.41 -2.81 9.53
C ASN A 72 4.45 -1.80 10.68
N ASP A 73 5.38 -0.82 10.61
CA ASP A 73 5.44 0.25 11.61
C ASP A 73 4.14 1.07 11.64
N ARG A 74 3.62 1.43 10.48
CA ARG A 74 2.34 2.16 10.38
C ARG A 74 1.16 1.35 10.95
N VAL A 75 1.09 0.05 10.65
CA VAL A 75 0.04 -0.82 11.21
C VAL A 75 0.16 -0.91 12.72
N ASN A 76 1.38 -1.05 13.24
CA ASN A 76 1.63 -1.06 14.68
C ASN A 76 1.20 0.25 15.36
N GLN A 77 1.52 1.40 14.78
CA GLN A 77 1.08 2.69 15.29
C GLN A 77 -0.45 2.80 15.37
N ILE A 78 -1.16 2.36 14.33
CA ILE A 78 -2.63 2.36 14.32
C ILE A 78 -3.18 1.38 15.36
N TYR A 79 -2.59 0.20 15.47
CA TYR A 79 -3.00 -0.83 16.44
C TYR A 79 -2.85 -0.33 17.88
N PHE A 80 -1.68 0.22 18.23
CA PHE A 80 -1.46 0.82 19.53
C PHE A 80 -2.32 2.06 19.75
N GLY A 81 -2.61 2.83 18.69
CA GLY A 81 -3.58 3.91 18.73
C GLY A 81 -4.98 3.42 19.15
N CYS A 82 -5.45 2.30 18.61
CA CYS A 82 -6.71 1.69 19.04
C CYS A 82 -6.69 1.31 20.53
N LEU A 83 -5.63 0.64 20.98
CA LEU A 83 -5.49 0.24 22.40
C LEU A 83 -5.45 1.46 23.33
N LEU A 84 -4.76 2.51 22.93
CA LEU A 84 -4.68 3.76 23.70
C LEU A 84 -6.07 4.39 23.85
N GLN A 85 -6.85 4.46 22.75
CA GLN A 85 -8.20 5.03 22.83
C GLN A 85 -9.11 4.19 23.74
N ASP A 86 -9.04 2.86 23.68
CA ASP A 86 -9.80 1.98 24.56
C ASP A 86 -9.44 2.23 26.05
N GLU A 87 -8.16 2.44 26.36
CA GLU A 87 -7.71 2.74 27.72
C GLU A 87 -8.12 4.14 28.20
N LEU A 88 -8.01 5.16 27.32
CA LEU A 88 -8.45 6.53 27.64
C LEU A 88 -9.96 6.60 27.93
N ILE A 89 -10.77 5.86 27.14
CA ILE A 89 -12.21 5.75 27.40
C ILE A 89 -12.47 5.12 28.77
N ARG A 90 -11.72 4.08 29.12
CA ARG A 90 -11.84 3.41 30.43
C ARG A 90 -11.46 4.36 31.58
N GLN A 91 -10.38 5.09 31.44
CA GLN A 91 -9.95 6.09 32.42
C GLN A 91 -10.98 7.23 32.57
N ASN A 92 -11.51 7.71 31.45
CA ASN A 92 -12.55 8.74 31.46
C ASN A 92 -13.83 8.27 32.18
N ALA A 93 -14.23 7.01 31.97
CA ALA A 93 -15.38 6.42 32.66
C ALA A 93 -15.16 6.34 34.19
N LEU A 94 -13.93 6.07 34.65
CA LEU A 94 -13.58 6.10 36.07
C LEU A 94 -13.65 7.53 36.64
N LEU A 95 -13.13 8.51 35.90
CA LEU A 95 -13.21 9.92 36.27
C LEU A 95 -14.67 10.40 36.41
N GLN A 96 -15.53 10.06 35.45
CA GLN A 96 -16.95 10.40 35.50
C GLN A 96 -17.63 9.82 36.73
N LYS A 97 -17.30 8.54 37.07
CA LYS A 97 -17.83 7.91 38.27
C LYS A 97 -17.36 8.63 39.55
N GLU A 98 -16.10 8.99 39.62
CA GLU A 98 -15.54 9.75 40.77
C GLU A 98 -16.20 11.11 40.90
N LEU A 99 -16.37 11.85 39.82
CA LEU A 99 -17.07 13.13 39.81
C LEU A 99 -18.52 12.99 40.26
N GLN A 100 -19.23 11.94 39.85
CA GLN A 100 -20.58 11.65 40.30
C GLN A 100 -20.65 11.44 41.84
N VAL A 101 -19.75 10.64 42.39
CA VAL A 101 -19.68 10.41 43.85
C VAL A 101 -19.39 11.75 44.59
N ASN A 102 -18.51 12.58 44.06
CA ASN A 102 -18.21 13.88 44.65
C ASN A 102 -19.40 14.84 44.57
N ILE A 103 -20.16 14.85 43.47
CA ILE A 103 -21.40 15.64 43.35
C ILE A 103 -22.42 15.22 44.42
N GLU A 104 -22.63 13.90 44.61
CA GLU A 104 -23.54 13.40 45.66
C GLU A 104 -23.06 13.80 47.06
N ARG A 105 -21.76 13.78 47.32
CA ARG A 105 -21.18 14.23 48.58
C ARG A 105 -21.42 15.73 48.82
N ILE A 106 -21.19 16.58 47.80
CA ILE A 106 -21.42 18.02 47.89
C ILE A 106 -22.90 18.31 48.13
N LYS A 107 -23.84 17.61 47.49
CA LYS A 107 -25.27 17.74 47.74
C LYS A 107 -25.63 17.46 49.20
N ALA A 108 -25.10 16.38 49.76
CA ALA A 108 -25.29 16.05 51.17
C ALA A 108 -24.66 17.10 52.11
N MET A 109 -23.53 17.72 51.74
CA MET A 109 -22.92 18.81 52.48
C MET A 109 -23.73 20.09 52.40
N MET A 110 -24.37 20.39 51.26
CA MET A 110 -25.29 21.53 51.10
C MET A 110 -26.53 21.38 51.97
N ASP A 111 -27.12 20.17 52.01
CA ASP A 111 -28.27 19.88 52.88
C ASP A 111 -27.95 20.14 54.37
N ASN A 112 -26.70 20.03 54.78
CA ASN A 112 -26.20 20.31 56.14
C ASN A 112 -25.64 21.72 56.27
N GLY A 113 -25.73 22.60 55.25
CA GLY A 113 -25.26 23.97 55.27
C GLY A 113 -23.73 24.16 55.28
N VAL A 114 -22.96 23.13 54.86
CA VAL A 114 -21.49 23.13 54.86
C VAL A 114 -20.88 23.45 53.48
N ALA A 115 -21.59 23.17 52.37
CA ALA A 115 -21.19 23.54 51.03
C ALA A 115 -22.15 24.52 50.37
N ASN A 116 -21.71 25.19 49.33
CA ASN A 116 -22.49 26.18 48.59
C ASN A 116 -22.87 25.69 47.17
N GLN A 117 -23.80 26.39 46.54
CA GLN A 117 -24.29 26.09 45.21
C GLN A 117 -23.19 26.16 44.14
N SER A 118 -22.23 27.09 44.29
CA SER A 118 -21.12 27.25 43.32
C SER A 118 -20.18 26.03 43.30
N ASP A 119 -19.98 25.38 44.46
CA ASP A 119 -19.17 24.16 44.53
C ASP A 119 -19.83 23.01 43.77
N LEU A 120 -21.16 22.89 43.89
CA LEU A 120 -21.93 21.92 43.14
C LEU A 120 -21.86 22.16 41.62
N GLU A 121 -22.14 23.40 41.21
CA GLU A 121 -22.13 23.77 39.77
C GLU A 121 -20.75 23.56 39.15
N SER A 122 -19.67 23.85 39.88
CA SER A 122 -18.30 23.59 39.42
C SER A 122 -18.07 22.09 39.14
N MET A 123 -18.51 21.20 40.01
CA MET A 123 -18.39 19.75 39.80
C MET A 123 -19.28 19.22 38.65
N GLU A 124 -20.48 19.81 38.52
CA GLU A 124 -21.36 19.44 37.38
C GLU A 124 -20.76 19.88 36.03
N VAL A 125 -20.09 21.03 35.96
CA VAL A 125 -19.35 21.48 34.78
C VAL A 125 -18.21 20.49 34.45
N GLU A 126 -17.44 20.09 35.47
CA GLU A 126 -16.36 19.09 35.25
C GLU A 126 -16.92 17.74 34.74
N LEU A 127 -18.06 17.30 35.26
CA LEU A 127 -18.73 16.10 34.76
C LEU A 127 -19.18 16.24 33.30
N LEU A 128 -19.70 17.40 32.90
CA LEU A 128 -20.07 17.69 31.54
C LEU A 128 -18.84 17.68 30.59
N ASN A 129 -17.75 18.29 31.04
CA ASN A 129 -16.48 18.28 30.32
C ASN A 129 -15.95 16.84 30.12
N ALA A 130 -16.01 16.01 31.17
CA ALA A 130 -15.63 14.62 31.09
C ALA A 130 -16.51 13.81 30.11
N ARG A 131 -17.80 14.09 30.06
CA ARG A 131 -18.73 13.47 29.08
C ARG A 131 -18.45 13.93 27.65
N GLN A 132 -18.15 15.20 27.44
CA GLN A 132 -17.74 15.71 26.13
C GLN A 132 -16.46 15.03 25.65
N ASN A 133 -15.45 14.92 26.51
CA ASN A 133 -14.21 14.22 26.20
C ASN A 133 -14.45 12.74 25.85
N GLU A 134 -15.39 12.06 26.52
CA GLU A 134 -15.76 10.69 26.16
C GLU A 134 -16.27 10.58 24.71
N ILE A 135 -17.09 11.53 24.26
CA ILE A 135 -17.61 11.57 22.88
C ILE A 135 -16.44 11.70 21.89
N GLU A 136 -15.48 12.57 22.16
CA GLU A 136 -14.30 12.79 21.33
C GLU A 136 -13.41 11.53 21.27
N LEU A 137 -13.18 10.89 22.42
CA LEU A 137 -12.40 9.65 22.51
C LEU A 137 -13.09 8.52 21.74
N ARG A 138 -14.41 8.38 21.84
CA ARG A 138 -15.18 7.37 21.09
C ARG A 138 -15.14 7.62 19.56
N ALA A 139 -15.23 8.88 19.16
CA ALA A 139 -15.07 9.25 17.75
C ALA A 139 -13.66 8.91 17.23
N SER A 140 -12.63 9.26 17.98
CA SER A 140 -11.23 8.93 17.66
C SER A 140 -11.02 7.40 17.59
N ARG A 141 -11.55 6.66 18.55
CA ARG A 141 -11.52 5.18 18.54
C ARG A 141 -12.12 4.62 17.26
N THR A 142 -13.26 5.13 16.83
CA THR A 142 -13.93 4.68 15.60
C THR A 142 -13.03 4.90 14.38
N VAL A 143 -12.38 6.07 14.28
CA VAL A 143 -11.44 6.39 13.19
C VAL A 143 -10.26 5.42 13.18
N TYR A 144 -9.60 5.19 14.33
CA TYR A 144 -8.48 4.26 14.42
C TYR A 144 -8.89 2.83 14.03
N ARG A 145 -10.07 2.36 14.46
CA ARG A 145 -10.59 1.03 14.10
C ARG A 145 -10.92 0.92 12.62
N GLN A 146 -11.45 1.95 11.99
CA GLN A 146 -11.69 2.00 10.55
C GLN A 146 -10.38 1.98 9.76
N MET A 147 -9.37 2.73 10.19
CA MET A 147 -8.03 2.69 9.59
C MET A 147 -7.45 1.28 9.67
N LEU A 148 -7.49 0.65 10.85
CA LEU A 148 -6.99 -0.72 11.03
C LEU A 148 -7.76 -1.71 10.15
N ALA A 149 -9.09 -1.62 10.09
CA ALA A 149 -9.95 -2.45 9.25
C ALA A 149 -9.54 -2.38 7.76
N THR A 150 -9.19 -1.18 7.28
CA THR A 150 -8.72 -0.95 5.91
C THR A 150 -7.40 -1.67 5.66
N PHE A 151 -6.43 -1.59 6.58
CA PHE A 151 -5.14 -2.26 6.43
C PHE A 151 -5.23 -3.78 6.44
N ILE A 152 -6.08 -4.34 7.31
CA ILE A 152 -6.25 -5.80 7.41
C ILE A 152 -7.27 -6.36 6.42
N ASN A 153 -7.94 -5.48 5.65
CA ASN A 153 -9.02 -5.81 4.73
C ASN A 153 -10.15 -6.67 5.37
N LYS A 154 -10.49 -6.35 6.62
CA LYS A 154 -11.56 -7.02 7.39
C LYS A 154 -12.32 -5.99 8.20
N PRO A 155 -13.68 -6.08 8.26
CA PRO A 155 -14.45 -5.19 9.11
C PRO A 155 -14.13 -5.46 10.58
N LEU A 156 -13.78 -4.40 11.32
CA LEU A 156 -13.60 -4.44 12.77
C LEU A 156 -14.86 -3.88 13.43
N THR A 157 -15.73 -4.78 13.90
CA THR A 157 -16.89 -4.41 14.69
C THR A 157 -16.47 -4.00 16.10
N ASP A 158 -17.32 -3.23 16.79
CA ASP A 158 -17.05 -2.79 18.18
C ASP A 158 -16.90 -3.93 19.18
N GLN A 159 -17.37 -5.12 18.84
CA GLN A 159 -17.29 -6.32 19.69
C GLN A 159 -15.90 -6.98 19.66
N VAL A 160 -15.03 -6.64 18.69
CA VAL A 160 -13.69 -7.21 18.60
C VAL A 160 -12.80 -6.58 19.69
N VAL A 161 -12.37 -7.40 20.62
CA VAL A 161 -11.40 -6.98 21.67
C VAL A 161 -9.99 -7.15 21.13
N LEU A 162 -9.24 -6.04 21.07
CA LEU A 162 -7.83 -6.05 20.72
C LEU A 162 -7.01 -6.45 21.95
N LYS A 163 -6.06 -7.37 21.78
CA LYS A 163 -5.18 -7.81 22.86
C LYS A 163 -3.93 -6.95 22.94
N THR A 164 -3.53 -6.58 24.13
CA THR A 164 -2.21 -5.98 24.34
C THR A 164 -1.14 -7.03 24.03
N PRO A 165 -0.20 -6.76 23.09
CA PRO A 165 0.87 -7.70 22.82
C PRO A 165 1.80 -7.82 24.02
N GLU A 166 2.26 -9.04 24.26
CA GLU A 166 3.30 -9.28 25.26
C GLU A 166 4.60 -8.62 24.80
N SER A 167 5.34 -8.03 25.74
CA SER A 167 6.64 -7.44 25.42
C SER A 167 7.59 -8.56 25.00
N PRO A 168 8.15 -8.54 23.78
CA PRO A 168 9.12 -9.56 23.39
C PRO A 168 10.34 -9.44 24.30
N GLU A 169 10.86 -10.60 24.75
CA GLU A 169 12.16 -10.63 25.40
C GLU A 169 13.19 -10.01 24.43
N ARG A 170 13.78 -8.90 24.83
CA ARG A 170 14.80 -8.21 24.03
C ARG A 170 16.05 -9.08 23.99
N SER A 171 16.21 -9.88 22.95
CA SER A 171 17.53 -10.32 22.55
C SER A 171 18.27 -9.12 21.96
N LEU A 172 19.23 -8.60 22.71
CA LEU A 172 20.13 -7.54 22.22
C LEU A 172 21.07 -8.16 21.17
N SER A 173 20.58 -8.34 19.94
CA SER A 173 21.50 -8.63 18.83
C SER A 173 22.20 -7.34 18.45
N THR A 174 23.53 -7.38 18.51
CA THR A 174 24.42 -6.23 18.17
C THR A 174 24.46 -5.96 16.65
N GLN A 175 23.83 -6.79 15.83
CA GLN A 175 23.83 -6.61 14.38
C GLN A 175 22.68 -5.69 13.98
N ILE A 176 23.05 -4.59 13.36
CA ILE A 176 22.10 -3.67 12.72
C ILE A 176 21.68 -4.30 11.39
N ASN A 177 20.53 -4.97 11.38
CA ASN A 177 19.96 -5.62 10.19
C ASN A 177 18.77 -4.81 9.65
N ARG A 178 19.06 -3.60 9.17
CA ARG A 178 18.05 -2.72 8.58
C ARG A 178 17.96 -2.94 7.07
N PRO A 179 16.74 -3.22 6.53
CA PRO A 179 16.54 -3.42 5.09
C PRO A 179 17.00 -2.23 4.25
N GLU A 180 16.87 -1.00 4.77
CA GLU A 180 17.26 0.23 4.08
C GLU A 180 18.77 0.26 3.79
N LEU A 181 19.60 -0.23 4.71
CA LEU A 181 21.06 -0.29 4.50
C LEU A 181 21.41 -1.30 3.41
N ARG A 182 20.77 -2.48 3.41
CA ARG A 182 20.96 -3.49 2.37
C ARG A 182 20.52 -3.01 0.99
N ALA A 183 19.43 -2.23 0.93
CA ALA A 183 18.97 -1.62 -0.32
C ALA A 183 19.96 -0.58 -0.86
N LEU A 184 20.65 0.18 0.01
CA LEU A 184 21.69 1.12 -0.38
C LEU A 184 22.95 0.39 -0.88
N ASP A 185 23.38 -0.68 -0.19
CA ASP A 185 24.52 -1.48 -0.60
C ASP A 185 24.27 -2.11 -1.99
N ALA A 186 23.09 -2.69 -2.22
CA ALA A 186 22.71 -3.28 -3.51
C ALA A 186 22.63 -2.26 -4.67
N LYS A 187 22.44 -0.98 -4.39
CA LYS A 187 22.44 0.10 -5.42
C LYS A 187 23.84 0.62 -5.71
N SER A 188 24.81 0.35 -4.84
CA SER A 188 26.20 0.81 -4.99
C SER A 188 27.07 -0.15 -5.81
N GLU A 189 26.65 -1.40 -5.99
CA GLU A 189 27.29 -2.41 -6.85
C GLU A 189 26.85 -2.26 -8.33
#